data_df592c12ecdd83d3acbd992528746c62
#
_entry.id   df592c12ecdd83d3acbd992528746c62
#
_cell.length_a   1.000
_cell.length_b   1.000
_cell.length_c   1.000
_cell.angle_alpha   90.00
_cell.angle_beta   90.00
_cell.angle_gamma   90.00
#
_symmetry.space_group_name_H-M   'P 1'
#
loop_
_entity.id
_entity.type
_entity.pdbx_description
1 polymer ?
#
loop_
_entity_poly.entity_id
_entity_poly.type
_entity_poly.pdbx_seq_one_letter_code
_entity_poly.pdbx_strand_id
1 'polypeptide(L)'
;MSADKRVRAGICQVPEGRQVFGPMTVEDNLRLGAFTRPPQDVGGDMERMYGLFPILKEKRLLLAGTLSGGQQQMLAMARALMGRPQLLLLDEPSMGLAPLLIAEIFRIVAELRDQGITIFLVEQNAHAALSIADVGYVIETGAITLSGPGPELLHNEQVQSAYLGM
;
A
#
# COMPACT_ATOMS: atom_id res chain seq x y z
N MET A 1 13.39 -14.12 11.72
CA MET A 1 12.01 -14.00 12.26
C MET A 1 11.04 -14.54 11.22
N SER A 2 10.10 -15.45 11.59
CA SER A 2 9.08 -15.99 10.69
C SER A 2 8.03 -14.93 10.30
N ALA A 3 7.27 -15.17 9.21
CA ALA A 3 6.30 -14.20 8.69
C ALA A 3 5.23 -13.83 9.73
N ASP A 4 4.67 -14.83 10.46
CA ASP A 4 3.69 -14.61 11.51
C ASP A 4 4.22 -13.72 12.65
N LYS A 5 5.48 -13.92 13.05
CA LYS A 5 6.13 -13.09 14.07
C LYS A 5 6.34 -11.64 13.59
N ARG A 6 6.60 -11.43 12.29
CA ARG A 6 6.70 -10.07 11.72
C ARG A 6 5.36 -9.36 11.79
N VAL A 7 4.29 -10.03 11.37
CA VAL A 7 2.93 -9.44 11.43
C VAL A 7 2.53 -9.13 12.89
N ARG A 8 2.81 -10.04 13.84
CA ARG A 8 2.57 -9.79 15.27
C ARG A 8 3.41 -8.64 15.85
N ALA A 9 4.58 -8.38 15.26
CA ALA A 9 5.42 -7.23 15.58
C ALA A 9 4.98 -5.93 14.87
N GLY A 10 3.83 -5.94 14.18
CA GLY A 10 3.28 -4.77 13.50
C GLY A 10 3.88 -4.48 12.14
N ILE A 11 4.51 -5.46 11.47
CA ILE A 11 5.06 -5.29 10.12
C ILE A 11 4.16 -6.03 9.13
N CYS A 12 3.48 -5.29 8.26
CA CYS A 12 2.66 -5.86 7.19
C CYS A 12 3.21 -5.46 5.82
N GLN A 13 2.99 -6.34 4.84
CA GLN A 13 3.45 -6.13 3.46
C GLN A 13 2.30 -6.26 2.48
N VAL A 14 2.26 -5.39 1.51
CA VAL A 14 1.50 -5.51 0.27
C VAL A 14 2.51 -5.77 -0.84
N PRO A 15 2.68 -7.04 -1.27
CA PRO A 15 3.65 -7.38 -2.28
C PRO A 15 3.17 -6.98 -3.67
N GLU A 16 4.09 -6.92 -4.62
CA GLU A 16 3.78 -6.83 -6.04
C GLU A 16 2.78 -7.92 -6.47
N GLY A 17 1.93 -7.62 -7.44
CA GLY A 17 0.94 -8.58 -7.96
C GLY A 17 -0.29 -8.76 -7.06
N ARG A 18 -0.50 -7.86 -6.07
CA ARG A 18 -1.71 -7.76 -5.22
C ARG A 18 -1.93 -8.94 -4.27
N GLN A 19 -1.69 -10.20 -4.71
CA GLN A 19 -1.76 -11.43 -3.91
C GLN A 19 -3.07 -11.58 -3.11
N VAL A 20 -4.23 -11.22 -3.72
CA VAL A 20 -5.54 -11.45 -3.09
C VAL A 20 -5.95 -12.92 -3.21
N PHE A 21 -6.73 -13.42 -2.26
CA PHE A 21 -7.31 -14.76 -2.34
C PHE A 21 -8.56 -14.74 -3.22
N GLY A 22 -8.37 -14.96 -4.53
CA GLY A 22 -9.42 -14.86 -5.55
C GLY A 22 -10.69 -15.65 -5.27
N PRO A 23 -10.62 -16.93 -4.80
CA PRO A 23 -11.78 -17.74 -4.47
C PRO A 23 -12.56 -17.31 -3.22
N MET A 24 -12.02 -16.37 -2.43
CA MET A 24 -12.66 -15.85 -1.22
C MET A 24 -13.36 -14.53 -1.52
N THR A 25 -14.38 -14.20 -0.71
CA THR A 25 -15.04 -12.90 -0.82
C THR A 25 -14.09 -11.76 -0.40
N VAL A 26 -14.47 -10.53 -0.76
CA VAL A 26 -13.78 -9.31 -0.27
C VAL A 26 -13.76 -9.30 1.25
N GLU A 27 -14.91 -9.56 1.89
CA GLU A 27 -15.03 -9.58 3.34
C GLU A 27 -14.14 -10.65 3.98
N ASP A 28 -14.07 -11.86 3.42
CA ASP A 28 -13.21 -12.92 3.94
C ASP A 28 -11.72 -12.57 3.81
N ASN A 29 -11.32 -11.94 2.69
CA ASN A 29 -9.96 -11.43 2.53
C ASN A 29 -9.59 -10.43 3.63
N LEU A 30 -10.50 -9.49 3.96
CA LEU A 30 -10.28 -8.52 5.04
C LEU A 30 -10.16 -9.23 6.40
N ARG A 31 -11.07 -10.16 6.71
CA ARG A 31 -11.03 -10.95 7.97
C ARG A 31 -9.73 -11.71 8.13
N LEU A 32 -9.17 -12.28 7.04
CA LEU A 32 -7.86 -12.92 7.08
C LEU A 32 -6.73 -11.96 7.46
N GLY A 33 -6.80 -10.69 7.03
CA GLY A 33 -5.83 -9.67 7.42
C GLY A 33 -5.81 -9.43 8.93
N ALA A 34 -6.94 -9.66 9.60
CA ALA A 34 -7.10 -9.47 11.05
C ALA A 34 -6.73 -10.70 11.89
N PHE A 35 -6.08 -11.74 11.35
CA PHE A 35 -5.84 -13.02 12.04
C PHE A 35 -5.07 -12.90 13.38
N THR A 36 -4.32 -11.80 13.56
CA THR A 36 -3.60 -11.51 14.81
C THR A 36 -4.39 -10.63 15.78
N ARG A 37 -5.60 -10.17 15.37
CA ARG A 37 -6.41 -9.22 16.12
C ARG A 37 -7.42 -9.92 17.03
N PRO A 38 -7.76 -9.32 18.20
CA PRO A 38 -8.87 -9.81 19.01
C PRO A 38 -10.19 -9.77 18.21
N PRO A 39 -11.02 -10.83 18.27
CA PRO A 39 -12.26 -10.90 17.47
C PRO A 39 -13.21 -9.71 17.65
N GLN A 40 -13.28 -9.13 18.85
CA GLN A 40 -14.13 -7.98 19.17
C GLN A 40 -13.72 -6.70 18.42
N ASP A 41 -12.47 -6.57 18.00
CA ASP A 41 -11.95 -5.38 17.30
C ASP A 41 -12.21 -5.44 15.80
N VAL A 42 -12.36 -6.65 15.24
CA VAL A 42 -12.40 -6.89 13.79
C VAL A 42 -13.53 -6.12 13.10
N GLY A 43 -14.72 -6.04 13.74
CA GLY A 43 -15.86 -5.31 13.18
C GLY A 43 -15.57 -3.82 12.98
N GLY A 44 -14.95 -3.19 13.97
CA GLY A 44 -14.55 -1.78 13.89
C GLY A 44 -13.45 -1.55 12.85
N ASP A 45 -12.49 -2.46 12.78
CA ASP A 45 -11.42 -2.39 11.75
C ASP A 45 -11.99 -2.53 10.34
N MET A 46 -12.98 -3.40 10.13
CA MET A 46 -13.64 -3.55 8.84
C MET A 46 -14.39 -2.28 8.43
N GLU A 47 -15.15 -1.66 9.33
CA GLU A 47 -15.85 -0.39 9.02
C GLU A 47 -14.86 0.73 8.69
N ARG A 48 -13.69 0.77 9.37
CA ARG A 48 -12.61 1.70 9.02
C ARG A 48 -12.10 1.43 7.60
N MET A 49 -11.88 0.17 7.21
CA MET A 49 -11.46 -0.17 5.84
C MET A 49 -12.50 0.19 4.80
N TYR A 50 -13.78 0.02 5.11
CA TYR A 50 -14.88 0.43 4.24
C TYR A 50 -15.01 1.95 4.12
N GLY A 51 -14.63 2.69 5.16
CA GLY A 51 -14.51 4.15 5.09
C GLY A 51 -13.38 4.61 4.17
N LEU A 52 -12.22 3.93 4.24
CA LEU A 52 -11.05 4.24 3.43
C LEU A 52 -11.23 3.81 1.95
N PHE A 53 -11.90 2.68 1.73
CA PHE A 53 -12.14 2.07 0.42
C PHE A 53 -13.63 1.74 0.24
N PRO A 54 -14.52 2.71 -0.03
CA PRO A 54 -15.99 2.50 -0.07
C PRO A 54 -16.42 1.41 -1.05
N ILE A 55 -15.74 1.27 -2.18
CA ILE A 55 -16.00 0.25 -3.20
C ILE A 55 -15.89 -1.18 -2.63
N LEU A 56 -15.06 -1.40 -1.62
CA LEU A 56 -14.92 -2.71 -0.99
C LEU A 56 -16.17 -3.06 -0.15
N LYS A 57 -16.84 -2.05 0.43
CA LYS A 57 -18.12 -2.25 1.14
C LYS A 57 -19.22 -2.67 0.18
N GLU A 58 -19.32 -1.99 -0.96
CA GLU A 58 -20.30 -2.29 -2.00
C GLU A 58 -20.14 -3.72 -2.53
N LYS A 59 -18.89 -4.15 -2.67
CA LYS A 59 -18.52 -5.45 -3.25
C LYS A 59 -18.17 -6.53 -2.22
N ARG A 60 -18.49 -6.33 -0.94
CA ARG A 60 -18.01 -7.17 0.15
C ARG A 60 -18.31 -8.67 0.01
N LEU A 61 -19.42 -9.01 -0.63
CA LEU A 61 -19.86 -10.40 -0.84
C LEU A 61 -19.38 -11.00 -2.18
N LEU A 62 -18.75 -10.20 -3.04
CA LEU A 62 -18.21 -10.70 -4.31
C LEU A 62 -16.88 -11.42 -4.09
N LEU A 63 -16.59 -12.40 -4.96
CA LEU A 63 -15.29 -13.06 -4.97
C LEU A 63 -14.19 -12.06 -5.37
N ALA A 64 -13.09 -12.05 -4.65
CA ALA A 64 -11.98 -11.11 -4.88
C ALA A 64 -11.38 -11.25 -6.29
N GLY A 65 -11.41 -12.46 -6.87
CA GLY A 65 -10.96 -12.72 -8.23
C GLY A 65 -11.79 -12.04 -9.33
N THR A 66 -13.02 -11.59 -9.03
CA THR A 66 -13.90 -10.88 -9.99
C THR A 66 -13.72 -9.38 -10.00
N LEU A 67 -12.93 -8.85 -9.08
CA LEU A 67 -12.64 -7.42 -8.97
C LEU A 67 -11.71 -6.96 -10.08
N SER A 68 -11.82 -5.67 -10.46
CA SER A 68 -10.83 -5.03 -11.33
C SER A 68 -9.46 -4.99 -10.64
N GLY A 69 -8.39 -4.81 -11.44
CA GLY A 69 -7.04 -4.73 -10.90
C GLY A 69 -6.85 -3.67 -9.81
N GLY A 70 -7.44 -2.47 -10.00
CA GLY A 70 -7.38 -1.42 -8.98
C GLY A 70 -8.15 -1.76 -7.72
N GLN A 71 -9.32 -2.41 -7.84
CA GLN A 71 -10.09 -2.87 -6.68
C GLN A 71 -9.37 -3.99 -5.92
N GLN A 72 -8.66 -4.88 -6.62
CA GLN A 72 -7.80 -5.88 -5.99
C GLN A 72 -6.63 -5.25 -5.25
N GLN A 73 -6.05 -4.17 -5.79
CA GLN A 73 -4.98 -3.42 -5.10
C GLN A 73 -5.50 -2.77 -3.81
N MET A 74 -6.68 -2.12 -3.87
CA MET A 74 -7.34 -1.58 -2.69
C MET A 74 -7.62 -2.67 -1.65
N LEU A 75 -8.08 -3.85 -2.08
CA LEU A 75 -8.32 -4.99 -1.19
C LEU A 75 -7.03 -5.50 -0.55
N ALA A 76 -5.94 -5.59 -1.31
CA ALA A 76 -4.64 -6.02 -0.78
C ALA A 76 -4.12 -5.05 0.30
N MET A 77 -4.23 -3.73 0.06
CA MET A 77 -3.88 -2.70 1.04
C MET A 77 -4.79 -2.76 2.27
N ALA A 78 -6.10 -2.82 2.07
CA ALA A 78 -7.06 -2.92 3.17
C ALA A 78 -6.81 -4.17 4.02
N ARG A 79 -6.54 -5.31 3.40
CA ARG A 79 -6.20 -6.55 4.11
C ARG A 79 -4.94 -6.40 4.97
N ALA A 80 -3.89 -5.74 4.47
CA ALA A 80 -2.69 -5.47 5.26
C ALA A 80 -2.98 -4.53 6.44
N LEU A 81 -3.82 -3.51 6.23
CA LEU A 81 -4.22 -2.54 7.26
C LEU A 81 -5.11 -3.15 8.36
N MET A 82 -5.84 -4.23 8.07
CA MET A 82 -6.59 -4.98 9.10
C MET A 82 -5.70 -5.52 10.22
N GLY A 83 -4.40 -5.71 9.95
CA GLY A 83 -3.39 -6.07 10.96
C GLY A 83 -3.00 -4.94 11.90
N ARG A 84 -3.47 -3.70 11.68
CA ARG A 84 -3.03 -2.46 12.37
C ARG A 84 -1.49 -2.33 12.39
N PRO A 85 -0.84 -2.26 11.23
CA PRO A 85 0.61 -2.21 11.17
C PRO A 85 1.17 -0.92 11.77
N GLN A 86 2.36 -1.03 12.38
CA GLN A 86 3.23 0.11 12.69
C GLN A 86 4.14 0.44 11.50
N LEU A 87 4.52 -0.59 10.74
CA LEU A 87 5.29 -0.49 9.50
C LEU A 87 4.54 -1.20 8.38
N LEU A 88 4.18 -0.45 7.34
CA LEU A 88 3.56 -0.96 6.12
C LEU A 88 4.57 -0.92 4.97
N LEU A 89 4.86 -2.08 4.40
CA LEU A 89 5.72 -2.24 3.23
C LEU A 89 4.83 -2.32 1.99
N LEU A 90 5.04 -1.44 1.02
CA LEU A 90 4.30 -1.37 -0.23
C LEU A 90 5.27 -1.57 -1.40
N ASP A 91 5.01 -2.59 -2.20
CA ASP A 91 5.84 -2.96 -3.33
C ASP A 91 5.09 -2.72 -4.63
N GLU A 92 5.50 -1.69 -5.39
CA GLU A 92 4.90 -1.23 -6.65
C GLU A 92 3.35 -1.10 -6.59
N PRO A 93 2.77 -0.42 -5.59
CA PRO A 93 1.32 -0.38 -5.40
C PRO A 93 0.57 0.31 -6.55
N SER A 94 1.24 1.12 -7.37
CA SER A 94 0.63 1.82 -8.50
C SER A 94 0.70 1.06 -9.82
N MET A 95 1.46 -0.05 -9.89
CA MET A 95 1.75 -0.72 -11.14
C MET A 95 0.50 -1.25 -11.85
N GLY A 96 0.34 -0.89 -13.14
CA GLY A 96 -0.77 -1.36 -13.98
C GLY A 96 -2.13 -0.79 -13.60
N LEU A 97 -2.18 0.34 -12.90
CA LEU A 97 -3.41 1.04 -12.53
C LEU A 97 -3.69 2.22 -13.48
N ALA A 98 -4.97 2.56 -13.61
CA ALA A 98 -5.40 3.78 -14.29
C ALA A 98 -4.97 5.03 -13.48
N PRO A 99 -4.66 6.17 -14.16
CA PRO A 99 -4.14 7.37 -13.49
C PRO A 99 -4.95 7.87 -12.29
N LEU A 100 -6.28 7.83 -12.37
CA LEU A 100 -7.16 8.22 -11.27
C LEU A 100 -7.00 7.32 -10.04
N LEU A 101 -6.80 6.01 -10.26
CA LEU A 101 -6.58 5.06 -9.17
C LEU A 101 -5.19 5.21 -8.55
N ILE A 102 -4.18 5.56 -9.36
CA ILE A 102 -2.84 5.89 -8.87
C ILE A 102 -2.94 7.07 -7.90
N ALA A 103 -3.58 8.16 -8.31
CA ALA A 103 -3.77 9.34 -7.46
C ALA A 103 -4.51 9.00 -6.15
N GLU A 104 -5.52 8.13 -6.21
CA GLU A 104 -6.26 7.68 -5.03
C GLU A 104 -5.38 6.86 -4.08
N ILE A 105 -4.59 5.90 -4.60
CA ILE A 105 -3.66 5.10 -3.79
C ILE A 105 -2.65 6.00 -3.07
N PHE A 106 -2.01 6.95 -3.79
CA PHE A 106 -1.03 7.84 -3.17
C PHE A 106 -1.66 8.79 -2.14
N ARG A 107 -2.89 9.26 -2.39
CA ARG A 107 -3.64 10.03 -1.39
C ARG A 107 -3.85 9.22 -0.11
N ILE A 108 -4.25 7.95 -0.23
CA ILE A 108 -4.45 7.06 0.91
C ILE A 108 -3.12 6.78 1.62
N VAL A 109 -2.03 6.56 0.90
CA VAL A 109 -0.70 6.36 1.49
C VAL A 109 -0.28 7.60 2.31
N ALA A 110 -0.47 8.81 1.78
CA ALA A 110 -0.20 10.04 2.50
C ALA A 110 -1.07 10.17 3.78
N GLU A 111 -2.36 9.86 3.68
CA GLU A 111 -3.28 9.88 4.84
C GLU A 111 -2.85 8.88 5.92
N LEU A 112 -2.41 7.67 5.55
CA LEU A 112 -1.91 6.67 6.50
C LEU A 112 -0.63 7.13 7.19
N ARG A 113 0.30 7.76 6.47
CA ARG A 113 1.49 8.38 7.03
C ARG A 113 1.12 9.45 8.05
N ASP A 114 0.19 10.34 7.71
CA ASP A 114 -0.27 11.43 8.59
C ASP A 114 -0.99 10.90 9.84
N GLN A 115 -1.55 9.69 9.78
CA GLN A 115 -2.08 8.94 10.93
C GLN A 115 -0.99 8.26 11.77
N GLY A 116 0.30 8.39 11.42
CA GLY A 116 1.44 7.88 12.17
C GLY A 116 1.90 6.47 11.81
N ILE A 117 1.43 5.91 10.69
CA ILE A 117 1.93 4.63 10.19
C ILE A 117 3.26 4.89 9.46
N THR A 118 4.33 4.20 9.85
CA THR A 118 5.57 4.22 9.08
C THR A 118 5.37 3.44 7.78
N ILE A 119 5.69 4.08 6.64
CA ILE A 119 5.52 3.46 5.32
C ILE A 119 6.88 3.32 4.65
N PHE A 120 7.17 2.12 4.16
CA PHE A 120 8.29 1.88 3.26
C PHE A 120 7.72 1.53 1.88
N LEU A 121 7.89 2.46 0.94
CA LEU A 121 7.32 2.41 -0.40
C LEU A 121 8.42 2.13 -1.43
N VAL A 122 8.27 1.10 -2.22
CA VAL A 122 9.06 0.84 -3.44
C VAL A 122 8.18 1.19 -4.63
N GLU A 123 8.66 2.08 -5.50
CA GLU A 123 7.89 2.58 -6.64
C GLU A 123 8.78 2.97 -7.81
N GLN A 124 8.29 2.71 -9.01
CA GLN A 124 8.89 3.21 -10.24
C GLN A 124 8.38 4.63 -10.59
N ASN A 125 7.18 4.98 -10.16
CA ASN A 125 6.62 6.32 -10.31
C ASN A 125 7.28 7.29 -9.32
N ALA A 126 8.54 7.70 -9.66
CA ALA A 126 9.37 8.52 -8.78
C ALA A 126 8.69 9.83 -8.39
N HIS A 127 8.00 10.50 -9.32
CA HIS A 127 7.30 11.76 -9.03
C HIS A 127 6.25 11.59 -7.95
N ALA A 128 5.35 10.61 -8.11
CA ALA A 128 4.28 10.37 -7.14
C ALA A 128 4.84 9.92 -5.78
N ALA A 129 5.86 9.05 -5.76
CA ALA A 129 6.47 8.56 -4.54
C ALA A 129 7.20 9.68 -3.78
N LEU A 130 8.07 10.45 -4.45
CA LEU A 130 8.86 11.50 -3.82
C LEU A 130 8.01 12.68 -3.36
N SER A 131 6.86 12.94 -4.02
CA SER A 131 5.95 14.03 -3.62
C SER A 131 5.30 13.79 -2.24
N ILE A 132 5.25 12.55 -1.77
CA ILE A 132 4.67 12.21 -0.47
C ILE A 132 5.71 11.67 0.53
N ALA A 133 6.94 11.42 0.10
CA ALA A 133 7.98 10.83 0.93
C ALA A 133 8.68 11.87 1.81
N ASP A 134 8.91 11.54 3.08
CA ASP A 134 9.79 12.34 3.95
C ASP A 134 11.26 12.18 3.53
N VAL A 135 11.66 10.94 3.21
CA VAL A 135 13.02 10.59 2.75
C VAL A 135 12.91 9.64 1.57
N GLY A 136 13.69 9.89 0.52
CA GLY A 136 13.80 9.04 -0.65
C GLY A 136 15.19 8.41 -0.79
N TYR A 137 15.24 7.25 -1.43
CA TYR A 137 16.45 6.54 -1.85
C TYR A 137 16.30 6.17 -3.32
N VAL A 138 17.24 6.58 -4.14
CA VAL A 138 17.29 6.21 -5.57
C VAL A 138 18.21 5.00 -5.72
N ILE A 139 17.69 3.94 -6.32
CA ILE A 139 18.42 2.69 -6.52
C ILE A 139 18.64 2.49 -8.02
N GLU A 140 19.91 2.33 -8.41
CA GLU A 140 20.30 1.99 -9.77
C GLU A 140 21.22 0.77 -9.75
N THR A 141 20.92 -0.21 -10.55
CA THR A 141 21.73 -1.45 -10.70
C THR A 141 22.07 -2.12 -9.35
N GLY A 142 21.13 -2.09 -8.40
CA GLY A 142 21.28 -2.70 -7.07
C GLY A 142 22.08 -1.87 -6.06
N ALA A 143 22.45 -0.63 -6.37
CA ALA A 143 23.14 0.29 -5.47
C ALA A 143 22.32 1.55 -5.22
N ILE A 144 22.37 2.08 -3.99
CA ILE A 144 21.80 3.40 -3.69
C ILE A 144 22.74 4.47 -4.25
N THR A 145 22.26 5.25 -5.21
CA THR A 145 23.00 6.32 -5.88
C THR A 145 22.75 7.68 -5.26
N LEU A 146 21.52 7.93 -4.81
CA LEU A 146 21.11 9.18 -4.17
C LEU A 146 20.22 8.88 -2.96
N SER A 147 20.27 9.76 -1.98
CA SER A 147 19.33 9.77 -0.84
C SER A 147 19.17 11.18 -0.30
N GLY A 148 17.96 11.50 0.20
CA GLY A 148 17.67 12.80 0.77
C GLY A 148 16.18 13.01 1.01
N PRO A 149 15.78 14.23 1.45
CA PRO A 149 14.37 14.59 1.56
C PRO A 149 13.64 14.44 0.22
N GLY A 150 12.41 13.89 0.25
CA GLY A 150 11.63 13.69 -0.96
C GLY A 150 11.50 14.93 -1.84
N PRO A 151 11.11 16.10 -1.30
CA PRO A 151 11.00 17.34 -2.06
C PRO A 151 12.33 17.80 -2.71
N GLU A 152 13.48 17.55 -2.07
CA GLU A 152 14.79 17.90 -2.65
C GLU A 152 15.13 16.96 -3.82
N LEU A 153 14.86 15.66 -3.68
CA LEU A 153 15.07 14.68 -4.75
C LEU A 153 14.19 14.94 -5.97
N LEU A 154 12.97 15.44 -5.80
CA LEU A 154 12.10 15.83 -6.91
C LEU A 154 12.70 16.91 -7.83
N HIS A 155 13.56 17.77 -7.27
CA HIS A 155 14.24 18.85 -8.00
C HIS A 155 15.67 18.51 -8.40
N ASN A 156 16.13 17.29 -8.08
CA ASN A 156 17.47 16.85 -8.46
C ASN A 156 17.55 16.53 -9.96
N GLU A 157 18.51 17.12 -10.68
CA GLU A 157 18.65 16.97 -12.15
C GLU A 157 18.84 15.51 -12.58
N GLN A 158 19.55 14.70 -11.79
CA GLN A 158 19.76 13.26 -12.10
C GLN A 158 18.44 12.48 -11.98
N VAL A 159 17.64 12.76 -10.97
CA VAL A 159 16.31 12.14 -10.79
C VAL A 159 15.37 12.58 -11.92
N GLN A 160 15.38 13.87 -12.28
CA GLN A 160 14.55 14.39 -13.38
C GLN A 160 14.90 13.75 -14.71
N SER A 161 16.20 13.67 -15.02
CA SER A 161 16.67 13.06 -16.28
C SER A 161 16.39 11.55 -16.34
N ALA A 162 16.59 10.81 -15.24
CA ALA A 162 16.48 9.34 -15.23
C ALA A 162 15.02 8.84 -15.14
N TYR A 163 14.13 9.56 -14.42
CA TYR A 163 12.82 9.05 -14.03
C TYR A 163 11.64 9.95 -14.39
N LEU A 164 11.86 11.24 -14.65
CA LEU A 164 10.77 12.20 -14.92
C LEU A 164 10.69 12.61 -16.40
N GLY A 165 11.65 12.19 -17.23
CA GLY A 165 11.64 12.42 -18.68
C GLY A 165 11.81 13.90 -19.06
N MET A 166 12.45 14.69 -18.21
CA MET A 166 12.76 16.11 -18.42
C MET A 166 14.23 16.32 -18.70
#